data_d860c477bc951a88b9e248cdac806a81
#
_entry.id   d860c477bc951a88b9e248cdac806a81
#
_cell.length_a   1.000
_cell.length_b   1.000
_cell.length_c   1.000
_cell.angle_alpha   90.00
_cell.angle_beta   90.00
_cell.angle_gamma   90.00
#
_symmetry.space_group_name_H-M   'P 1'
#
loop_
_entity.id
_entity.type
_entity.pdbx_description
1 polymer ?
#
loop_
_entity_poly.entity_id
_entity_poly.type
_entity_poly.pdbx_seq_one_letter_code
_entity_poly.pdbx_strand_id
1 'polypeptide(L)'
;MFGTFKTLIIGANARAEENLRDQYSIELIDQKIREAQASLKAAKLTLASLIQRERGETRQIGALEDRVSDLTLRAREALSDDREDLAQEAARAIAEMENELTVRRETANRLEARVMQLRQSVEAANRRILDLKQGAISARAIKREQGIQKRLNKTLGGGNAIDEAEELIANVVNKDDPFEQSEILREIDTGLGHHDVADRLGDAGFGHKTRATADDVLKRLQAK
;
A
#
# COMPACT_ATOMS: atom_id res chain seq x y z
N MET A 1 38.82 -21.31 -39.74
CA MET A 1 37.42 -21.01 -40.15
C MET A 1 36.33 -21.47 -39.18
N PHE A 2 36.63 -22.16 -38.08
CA PHE A 2 35.60 -22.61 -37.10
C PHE A 2 35.21 -21.57 -36.02
N GLY A 3 36.03 -20.52 -35.81
CA GLY A 3 35.78 -19.50 -34.79
C GLY A 3 34.64 -18.53 -35.14
N THR A 4 34.54 -18.15 -36.40
CA THR A 4 33.53 -17.21 -36.89
C THR A 4 32.12 -17.80 -36.93
N PHE A 5 31.97 -19.10 -37.11
CA PHE A 5 30.67 -19.77 -37.09
C PHE A 5 30.10 -19.87 -35.68
N LYS A 6 30.94 -20.07 -34.68
CA LYS A 6 30.55 -20.14 -33.26
C LYS A 6 30.07 -18.77 -32.74
N THR A 7 30.76 -17.70 -33.14
CA THR A 7 30.36 -16.30 -32.78
C THR A 7 29.07 -15.89 -33.49
N LEU A 8 28.83 -16.34 -34.72
CA LEU A 8 27.57 -16.06 -35.43
C LEU A 8 26.36 -16.76 -34.81
N ILE A 9 26.51 -18.00 -34.37
CA ILE A 9 25.45 -18.76 -33.68
C ILE A 9 25.15 -18.19 -32.31
N ILE A 10 26.18 -17.83 -31.53
CA ILE A 10 26.01 -17.18 -30.22
C ILE A 10 25.37 -15.79 -30.38
N GLY A 11 25.79 -15.01 -31.38
CA GLY A 11 25.20 -13.71 -31.68
C GLY A 11 23.75 -13.80 -32.20
N ALA A 12 23.39 -14.84 -32.94
CA ALA A 12 22.02 -15.08 -33.40
C ALA A 12 21.10 -15.50 -32.26
N ASN A 13 21.57 -16.37 -31.34
CA ASN A 13 20.82 -16.73 -30.14
C ASN A 13 20.63 -15.56 -29.17
N ALA A 14 21.66 -14.75 -28.95
CA ALA A 14 21.57 -13.56 -28.11
C ALA A 14 20.56 -12.53 -28.66
N ARG A 15 20.57 -12.31 -30.00
CA ARG A 15 19.59 -11.44 -30.66
C ARG A 15 18.16 -12.02 -30.66
N ALA A 16 18.04 -13.34 -30.76
CA ALA A 16 16.74 -14.00 -30.64
C ALA A 16 16.17 -13.91 -29.21
N GLU A 17 17.03 -14.08 -28.22
CA GLU A 17 16.67 -13.89 -26.80
C GLU A 17 16.31 -12.45 -26.47
N GLU A 18 17.03 -11.48 -27.02
CA GLU A 18 16.78 -10.06 -26.86
C GLU A 18 15.44 -9.65 -27.53
N ASN A 19 15.17 -10.14 -28.75
CA ASN A 19 13.91 -9.92 -29.43
C ASN A 19 12.71 -10.58 -28.71
N LEU A 20 12.88 -11.77 -28.15
CA LEU A 20 11.86 -12.43 -27.31
C LEU A 20 11.62 -11.66 -26.01
N ARG A 21 12.67 -11.19 -25.37
CA ARG A 21 12.57 -10.32 -24.17
C ARG A 21 11.83 -9.03 -24.47
N ASP A 22 12.16 -8.39 -25.58
CA ASP A 22 11.49 -7.16 -26.02
C ASP A 22 10.03 -7.40 -26.39
N GLN A 23 9.72 -8.54 -26.98
CA GLN A 23 8.36 -8.89 -27.38
C GLN A 23 7.47 -9.13 -26.17
N TYR A 24 7.97 -9.79 -25.13
CA TYR A 24 7.21 -10.15 -23.92
C TYR A 24 7.50 -9.23 -22.71
N SER A 25 8.26 -8.15 -22.91
CA SER A 25 8.65 -7.23 -21.82
C SER A 25 7.45 -6.65 -21.06
N ILE A 26 6.40 -6.27 -21.77
CA ILE A 26 5.19 -5.67 -21.15
C ILE A 26 4.41 -6.72 -20.35
N GLU A 27 4.23 -7.92 -20.91
CA GLU A 27 3.55 -9.03 -20.23
C GLU A 27 4.30 -9.43 -18.94
N LEU A 28 5.64 -9.40 -18.99
CA LEU A 28 6.49 -9.69 -17.83
C LEU A 28 6.38 -8.59 -16.77
N ILE A 29 6.36 -7.32 -17.18
CA ILE A 29 6.14 -6.19 -16.26
C ILE A 29 4.77 -6.33 -15.58
N ASP A 30 3.72 -6.61 -16.33
CA ASP A 30 2.37 -6.82 -15.81
C ASP A 30 2.31 -7.99 -14.82
N GLN A 31 2.99 -9.08 -15.15
CA GLN A 31 3.10 -10.23 -14.25
C GLN A 31 3.79 -9.83 -12.94
N LYS A 32 4.91 -9.12 -13.01
CA LYS A 32 5.64 -8.64 -11.81
C LYS A 32 4.82 -7.66 -10.97
N ILE A 33 4.04 -6.80 -11.58
CA ILE A 33 3.12 -5.91 -10.88
C ILE A 33 2.04 -6.72 -10.14
N ARG A 34 1.45 -7.75 -10.78
CA ARG A 34 0.47 -8.64 -10.13
C ARG A 34 1.08 -9.38 -8.94
N GLU A 35 2.28 -9.93 -9.09
CA GLU A 35 3.02 -10.60 -8.00
C GLU A 35 3.29 -9.63 -6.83
N ALA A 36 3.74 -8.42 -7.13
CA ALA A 36 3.97 -7.39 -6.11
C ALA A 36 2.68 -6.99 -5.38
N GLN A 37 1.55 -6.88 -6.10
CA GLN A 37 0.24 -6.61 -5.50
C GLN A 37 -0.22 -7.75 -4.59
N ALA A 38 -0.02 -9.00 -4.99
CA ALA A 38 -0.35 -10.16 -4.17
C ALA A 38 0.49 -10.17 -2.87
N SER A 39 1.79 -9.90 -2.99
CA SER A 39 2.70 -9.77 -1.84
C SER A 39 2.31 -8.62 -0.90
N LEU A 40 1.92 -7.47 -1.45
CA LEU A 40 1.42 -6.34 -0.66
C LEU A 40 0.12 -6.70 0.08
N LYS A 41 -0.78 -7.43 -0.57
CA LYS A 41 -2.01 -7.91 0.08
C LYS A 41 -1.69 -8.84 1.25
N ALA A 42 -0.76 -9.79 1.08
CA ALA A 42 -0.31 -10.66 2.16
C ALA A 42 0.33 -9.88 3.32
N ALA A 43 1.16 -8.89 3.02
CA ALA A 43 1.76 -8.01 4.03
C ALA A 43 0.71 -7.21 4.82
N LYS A 44 -0.33 -6.70 4.15
CA LYS A 44 -1.47 -6.03 4.81
C LYS A 44 -2.24 -6.96 5.75
N LEU A 45 -2.43 -8.22 5.40
CA LEU A 45 -3.07 -9.21 6.28
C LEU A 45 -2.20 -9.51 7.50
N THR A 46 -0.89 -9.64 7.31
CA THR A 46 0.07 -9.81 8.42
C THR A 46 0.04 -8.60 9.36
N LEU A 47 0.01 -7.38 8.81
CA LEU A 47 -0.11 -6.16 9.60
C LEU A 47 -1.40 -6.14 10.41
N ALA A 48 -2.53 -6.50 9.81
CA ALA A 48 -3.81 -6.56 10.51
C ALA A 48 -3.77 -7.58 11.67
N SER A 49 -3.16 -8.74 11.47
CA SER A 49 -2.97 -9.76 12.51
C SER A 49 -2.09 -9.25 13.67
N LEU A 50 -1.01 -8.52 13.37
CA LEU A 50 -0.15 -7.92 14.41
C LEU A 50 -0.89 -6.86 15.21
N ILE A 51 -1.65 -5.99 14.57
CA ILE A 51 -2.49 -4.98 15.23
C ILE A 51 -3.53 -5.66 16.13
N GLN A 52 -4.13 -6.76 15.68
CA GLN A 52 -5.09 -7.51 16.49
C GLN A 52 -4.44 -8.10 17.75
N ARG A 53 -3.22 -8.62 17.63
CA ARG A 53 -2.45 -9.14 18.79
C ARG A 53 -2.07 -8.03 19.76
N GLU A 54 -1.55 -6.91 19.26
CA GLU A 54 -1.20 -5.74 20.07
C GLU A 54 -2.42 -5.24 20.86
N ARG A 55 -3.58 -5.08 20.21
CA ARG A 55 -4.83 -4.72 20.88
C ARG A 55 -5.28 -5.77 21.89
N GLY A 56 -4.99 -7.05 21.64
CA GLY A 56 -5.25 -8.15 22.57
C GLY A 56 -4.44 -8.00 23.86
N GLU A 57 -3.13 -7.75 23.73
CA GLU A 57 -2.25 -7.51 24.88
C GLU A 57 -2.66 -6.26 25.66
N THR A 58 -2.97 -5.17 24.98
CA THR A 58 -3.45 -3.94 25.63
C THR A 58 -4.70 -4.17 26.48
N ARG A 59 -5.67 -4.94 25.98
CA ARG A 59 -6.88 -5.29 26.76
C ARG A 59 -6.54 -6.16 27.98
N GLN A 60 -5.61 -7.11 27.84
CA GLN A 60 -5.21 -7.96 28.96
C GLN A 60 -4.43 -7.18 30.02
N ILE A 61 -3.59 -6.24 29.62
CA ILE A 61 -2.90 -5.29 30.51
C ILE A 61 -3.94 -4.50 31.31
N GLY A 62 -4.92 -3.88 30.64
CA GLY A 62 -5.98 -3.13 31.33
C GLY A 62 -6.76 -3.98 32.33
N ALA A 63 -7.13 -5.20 31.96
CA ALA A 63 -7.85 -6.10 32.88
C ALA A 63 -7.00 -6.52 34.10
N LEU A 64 -5.68 -6.68 33.93
CA LEU A 64 -4.78 -6.97 35.06
C LEU A 64 -4.58 -5.74 35.95
N GLU A 65 -4.45 -4.55 35.37
CA GLU A 65 -4.34 -3.27 36.10
C GLU A 65 -5.58 -3.03 36.98
N ASP A 66 -6.79 -3.23 36.42
CA ASP A 66 -8.05 -3.14 37.16
C ASP A 66 -8.08 -4.13 38.33
N ARG A 67 -7.61 -5.36 38.11
CA ARG A 67 -7.58 -6.41 39.13
C ARG A 67 -6.57 -6.13 40.23
N VAL A 68 -5.38 -5.61 39.88
CA VAL A 68 -4.37 -5.16 40.86
C VAL A 68 -4.93 -4.02 41.71
N SER A 69 -5.63 -3.08 41.07
CA SER A 69 -6.27 -1.96 41.76
C SER A 69 -7.32 -2.44 42.77
N ASP A 70 -8.23 -3.33 42.38
CA ASP A 70 -9.28 -3.90 43.24
C ASP A 70 -8.66 -4.67 44.43
N LEU A 71 -7.70 -5.57 44.15
CA LEU A 71 -7.02 -6.30 45.23
C LEU A 71 -6.23 -5.40 46.16
N THR A 72 -5.66 -4.33 45.66
CA THR A 72 -4.95 -3.35 46.50
C THR A 72 -5.89 -2.63 47.48
N LEU A 73 -7.12 -2.30 47.04
CA LEU A 73 -8.15 -1.74 47.91
C LEU A 73 -8.57 -2.76 48.99
N ARG A 74 -8.86 -3.98 48.61
CA ARG A 74 -9.23 -5.05 49.53
C ARG A 74 -8.12 -5.41 50.53
N ALA A 75 -6.88 -5.42 50.09
CA ALA A 75 -5.74 -5.64 50.97
C ALA A 75 -5.60 -4.54 52.05
N ARG A 76 -5.87 -3.28 51.70
CA ARG A 76 -5.91 -2.18 52.64
C ARG A 76 -7.06 -2.30 53.63
N GLU A 77 -8.24 -2.70 53.19
CA GLU A 77 -9.38 -2.97 54.08
C GLU A 77 -9.04 -4.09 55.06
N ALA A 78 -8.48 -5.22 54.59
CA ALA A 78 -8.06 -6.32 55.46
C ALA A 78 -7.02 -5.91 56.49
N LEU A 79 -6.07 -5.01 56.14
CA LEU A 79 -5.12 -4.45 57.09
C LEU A 79 -5.81 -3.56 58.16
N SER A 80 -6.83 -2.79 57.75
CA SER A 80 -7.60 -1.96 58.69
C SER A 80 -8.43 -2.76 59.69
N ASP A 81 -8.77 -4.00 59.33
CA ASP A 81 -9.53 -4.94 60.15
C ASP A 81 -8.62 -5.95 60.90
N ASP A 82 -7.31 -5.66 61.00
CA ASP A 82 -6.29 -6.50 61.66
C ASP A 82 -6.19 -7.92 61.05
N ARG A 83 -6.59 -8.11 59.78
CA ARG A 83 -6.51 -9.39 59.06
C ARG A 83 -5.23 -9.45 58.22
N GLU A 84 -4.09 -9.52 58.89
CA GLU A 84 -2.76 -9.55 58.24
C GLU A 84 -2.57 -10.80 57.36
N ASP A 85 -3.20 -11.93 57.74
CA ASP A 85 -3.20 -13.18 56.95
C ASP A 85 -3.75 -12.97 55.52
N LEU A 86 -4.92 -12.31 55.40
CA LEU A 86 -5.56 -12.01 54.14
C LEU A 86 -4.82 -10.92 53.35
N ALA A 87 -4.32 -9.92 54.02
CA ALA A 87 -3.54 -8.87 53.43
C ALA A 87 -2.22 -9.40 52.79
N GLN A 88 -1.60 -10.38 53.45
CA GLN A 88 -0.38 -11.02 52.94
C GLN A 88 -0.67 -11.91 51.73
N GLU A 89 -1.80 -12.61 51.75
CA GLU A 89 -2.26 -13.41 50.59
C GLU A 89 -2.51 -12.49 49.36
N ALA A 90 -3.25 -11.39 49.58
CA ALA A 90 -3.49 -10.42 48.53
C ALA A 90 -2.21 -9.79 48.00
N ALA A 91 -1.24 -9.45 48.87
CA ALA A 91 0.04 -8.89 48.48
C ALA A 91 0.86 -9.85 47.59
N ARG A 92 0.82 -11.15 47.86
CA ARG A 92 1.48 -12.14 46.97
C ARG A 92 0.81 -12.18 45.59
N ALA A 93 -0.52 -12.22 45.55
CA ALA A 93 -1.26 -12.20 44.27
C ALA A 93 -1.00 -10.90 43.47
N ILE A 94 -0.93 -9.75 44.16
CA ILE A 94 -0.59 -8.46 43.55
C ILE A 94 0.82 -8.54 42.93
N ALA A 95 1.81 -9.01 43.70
CA ALA A 95 3.18 -9.12 43.22
C ALA A 95 3.30 -10.02 41.98
N GLU A 96 2.57 -11.13 41.93
CA GLU A 96 2.53 -12.02 40.74
C GLU A 96 1.94 -11.28 39.52
N MET A 97 0.82 -10.57 39.70
CA MET A 97 0.17 -9.80 38.63
C MET A 97 1.04 -8.63 38.15
N GLU A 98 1.76 -7.93 39.03
CA GLU A 98 2.66 -6.85 38.66
C GLU A 98 3.86 -7.38 37.85
N ASN A 99 4.39 -8.56 38.20
CA ASN A 99 5.41 -9.23 37.39
C ASN A 99 4.86 -9.63 36.02
N GLU A 100 3.63 -10.16 35.96
CA GLU A 100 2.97 -10.46 34.67
C GLU A 100 2.75 -9.19 33.84
N LEU A 101 2.30 -8.09 34.44
CA LEU A 101 2.13 -6.79 33.79
C LEU A 101 3.42 -6.30 33.16
N THR A 102 4.54 -6.46 33.84
CA THR A 102 5.86 -6.07 33.31
C THR A 102 6.17 -6.80 32.01
N VAL A 103 6.02 -8.12 31.99
CA VAL A 103 6.27 -8.97 30.80
C VAL A 103 5.30 -8.64 29.66
N ARG A 104 4.01 -8.42 29.98
CA ARG A 104 2.99 -8.06 28.98
C ARG A 104 3.24 -6.68 28.39
N ARG A 105 3.59 -5.69 29.19
CA ARG A 105 3.95 -4.35 28.70
C ARG A 105 5.17 -4.38 27.75
N GLU A 106 6.19 -5.15 28.08
CA GLU A 106 7.32 -5.35 27.17
C GLU A 106 6.90 -6.02 25.86
N THR A 107 5.97 -6.97 25.92
CA THR A 107 5.44 -7.66 24.75
C THR A 107 4.60 -6.69 23.89
N ALA A 108 3.74 -5.89 24.50
CA ALA A 108 2.97 -4.86 23.81
C ALA A 108 3.88 -3.83 23.11
N ASN A 109 4.89 -3.32 23.80
CA ASN A 109 5.85 -2.37 23.21
C ASN A 109 6.61 -2.98 22.02
N ARG A 110 7.00 -4.25 22.09
CA ARG A 110 7.63 -4.95 20.96
C ARG A 110 6.68 -5.14 19.78
N LEU A 111 5.41 -5.44 20.05
CA LEU A 111 4.39 -5.56 19.01
C LEU A 111 4.12 -4.21 18.35
N GLU A 112 3.97 -3.14 19.13
CA GLU A 112 3.79 -1.78 18.63
C GLU A 112 4.93 -1.35 17.70
N ALA A 113 6.17 -1.56 18.11
CA ALA A 113 7.33 -1.26 17.28
C ALA A 113 7.30 -2.02 15.95
N ARG A 114 6.93 -3.31 15.98
CA ARG A 114 6.79 -4.13 14.77
C ARG A 114 5.64 -3.67 13.88
N VAL A 115 4.51 -3.28 14.46
CA VAL A 115 3.37 -2.71 13.73
C VAL A 115 3.78 -1.43 13.02
N MET A 116 4.48 -0.52 13.69
CA MET A 116 4.98 0.72 13.09
C MET A 116 5.94 0.44 11.92
N GLN A 117 6.91 -0.44 12.11
CA GLN A 117 7.88 -0.80 11.07
C GLN A 117 7.19 -1.45 9.86
N LEU A 118 6.27 -2.40 10.09
CA LEU A 118 5.56 -3.07 9.00
C LEU A 118 4.60 -2.11 8.27
N ARG A 119 3.95 -1.20 8.98
CA ARG A 119 3.10 -0.15 8.38
C ARG A 119 3.90 0.71 7.41
N GLN A 120 5.06 1.22 7.82
CA GLN A 120 5.95 2.00 6.96
C GLN A 120 6.39 1.20 5.72
N SER A 121 6.72 -0.09 5.89
CA SER A 121 7.09 -0.97 4.79
C SER A 121 5.94 -1.19 3.81
N VAL A 122 4.72 -1.41 4.31
CA VAL A 122 3.51 -1.57 3.49
C VAL A 122 3.20 -0.29 2.71
N GLU A 123 3.33 0.87 3.33
CA GLU A 123 3.13 2.17 2.67
C GLU A 123 4.17 2.42 1.58
N ALA A 124 5.45 2.15 1.87
CA ALA A 124 6.52 2.28 0.90
C ALA A 124 6.32 1.33 -0.30
N ALA A 125 5.95 0.07 -0.03
CA ALA A 125 5.66 -0.91 -1.07
C ALA A 125 4.45 -0.49 -1.92
N ASN A 126 3.40 0.06 -1.30
CA ASN A 126 2.22 0.55 -2.01
C ASN A 126 2.59 1.70 -2.97
N ARG A 127 3.37 2.69 -2.52
CA ARG A 127 3.86 3.78 -3.38
C ARG A 127 4.68 3.23 -4.55
N ARG A 128 5.61 2.32 -4.28
CA ARG A 128 6.43 1.69 -5.31
C ARG A 128 5.61 0.95 -6.38
N ILE A 129 4.53 0.28 -5.98
CA ILE A 129 3.64 -0.41 -6.93
C ILE A 129 2.89 0.61 -7.80
N LEU A 130 2.50 1.77 -7.26
CA LEU A 130 1.90 2.85 -8.05
C LEU A 130 2.89 3.39 -9.08
N ASP A 131 4.13 3.65 -8.68
CA ASP A 131 5.19 4.11 -9.59
C ASP A 131 5.47 3.09 -10.70
N LEU A 132 5.51 1.79 -10.35
CA LEU A 132 5.67 0.70 -11.33
C LEU A 132 4.50 0.65 -12.34
N LYS A 133 3.27 0.88 -11.89
CA LYS A 133 2.10 0.94 -12.78
C LYS A 133 2.20 2.12 -13.75
N GLN A 134 2.60 3.30 -13.28
CA GLN A 134 2.82 4.46 -14.14
C GLN A 134 3.95 4.19 -15.14
N GLY A 135 5.06 3.62 -14.69
CA GLY A 135 6.15 3.22 -15.57
C GLY A 135 5.72 2.18 -16.63
N ALA A 136 4.85 1.24 -16.28
CA ALA A 136 4.29 0.27 -17.21
C ALA A 136 3.41 0.92 -18.29
N ILE A 137 2.65 1.96 -17.94
CA ILE A 137 1.86 2.75 -18.92
C ILE A 137 2.78 3.43 -19.91
N SER A 138 3.81 4.14 -19.43
CA SER A 138 4.82 4.80 -20.25
C SER A 138 5.56 3.81 -21.18
N ALA A 139 5.95 2.65 -20.64
CA ALA A 139 6.61 1.60 -21.42
C ALA A 139 5.72 1.06 -22.56
N ARG A 140 4.41 0.92 -22.30
CA ARG A 140 3.44 0.51 -23.33
C ARG A 140 3.29 1.57 -24.43
N ALA A 141 3.27 2.85 -24.07
CA ALA A 141 3.20 3.95 -25.04
C ALA A 141 4.43 3.94 -25.94
N ILE A 142 5.63 3.88 -25.37
CA ILE A 142 6.90 3.80 -26.14
C ILE A 142 6.92 2.58 -27.07
N LYS A 143 6.49 1.41 -26.57
CA LYS A 143 6.44 0.18 -27.38
C LYS A 143 5.48 0.30 -28.57
N ARG A 144 4.32 0.96 -28.36
CA ARG A 144 3.37 1.24 -29.47
C ARG A 144 4.00 2.17 -30.51
N GLU A 145 4.62 3.26 -30.07
CA GLU A 145 5.31 4.22 -30.94
C GLU A 145 6.40 3.55 -31.77
N GLN A 146 7.26 2.74 -31.15
CA GLN A 146 8.29 1.95 -31.84
C GLN A 146 7.68 0.96 -32.86
N GLY A 147 6.53 0.34 -32.53
CA GLY A 147 5.79 -0.54 -33.41
C GLY A 147 5.27 0.18 -34.65
N ILE A 148 4.75 1.39 -34.49
CA ILE A 148 4.29 2.26 -35.60
C ILE A 148 5.47 2.66 -36.46
N GLN A 149 6.57 3.12 -35.86
CA GLN A 149 7.78 3.55 -36.57
C GLN A 149 8.40 2.40 -37.39
N LYS A 150 8.43 1.16 -36.84
CA LYS A 150 8.87 -0.04 -37.58
C LYS A 150 7.97 -0.34 -38.78
N ARG A 151 6.65 -0.18 -38.64
CA ARG A 151 5.69 -0.36 -39.75
C ARG A 151 5.86 0.70 -40.83
N LEU A 152 5.95 2.00 -40.42
CA LEU A 152 6.23 3.11 -41.33
C LEU A 152 7.50 2.87 -42.15
N ASN A 153 8.61 2.52 -41.48
CA ASN A 153 9.87 2.23 -42.16
C ASN A 153 9.79 1.04 -43.12
N LYS A 154 8.95 0.03 -42.83
CA LYS A 154 8.71 -1.11 -43.73
C LYS A 154 7.84 -0.72 -44.94
N THR A 155 6.91 0.20 -44.75
CA THR A 155 5.99 0.68 -45.81
C THR A 155 6.66 1.68 -46.74
N LEU A 156 7.51 2.58 -46.20
CA LEU A 156 8.31 3.53 -47.00
C LEU A 156 9.35 2.87 -47.90
N GLY A 157 9.71 1.61 -47.65
CA GLY A 157 10.59 0.80 -48.49
C GLY A 157 9.91 0.07 -49.65
N GLY A 158 8.57 0.14 -49.79
CA GLY A 158 7.80 -0.53 -50.85
C GLY A 158 6.68 0.36 -51.39
N GLY A 159 6.80 0.72 -52.60
CA GLY A 159 6.12 1.70 -53.47
C GLY A 159 4.60 2.01 -53.37
N ASN A 160 3.87 1.61 -52.29
CA ASN A 160 2.47 2.03 -52.04
C ASN A 160 2.34 2.74 -50.68
N ALA A 161 3.41 3.40 -50.26
CA ALA A 161 3.67 3.75 -48.88
C ALA A 161 2.88 4.92 -48.33
N ILE A 162 2.40 5.83 -49.15
CA ILE A 162 1.81 7.10 -48.67
C ILE A 162 0.38 6.89 -48.19
N ASP A 163 -0.40 6.14 -48.99
CA ASP A 163 -1.82 5.90 -48.68
C ASP A 163 -2.02 4.98 -47.46
N GLU A 164 -1.18 3.95 -47.30
CA GLU A 164 -1.19 3.10 -46.11
C GLU A 164 -0.67 3.84 -44.85
N ALA A 165 0.25 4.80 -45.01
CA ALA A 165 0.74 5.62 -43.91
C ALA A 165 -0.33 6.60 -43.42
N GLU A 166 -1.09 7.20 -44.29
CA GLU A 166 -2.23 8.06 -43.94
C GLU A 166 -3.34 7.26 -43.23
N GLU A 167 -3.63 6.04 -43.69
CA GLU A 167 -4.61 5.16 -43.04
C GLU A 167 -4.13 4.70 -41.63
N LEU A 168 -2.84 4.40 -41.48
CA LEU A 168 -2.23 4.05 -40.19
C LEU A 168 -2.20 5.23 -39.23
N ILE A 169 -1.92 6.43 -39.71
CA ILE A 169 -1.94 7.65 -38.92
C ILE A 169 -3.39 7.97 -38.48
N ALA A 170 -4.34 7.87 -39.41
CA ALA A 170 -5.75 8.07 -39.09
C ALA A 170 -6.28 7.05 -38.06
N ASN A 171 -5.85 5.79 -38.13
CA ASN A 171 -6.21 4.74 -37.18
C ASN A 171 -5.56 4.90 -35.81
N VAL A 172 -4.46 5.64 -35.70
CA VAL A 172 -3.78 5.92 -34.44
C VAL A 172 -4.30 7.19 -33.78
N VAL A 173 -4.59 8.21 -34.57
CA VAL A 173 -5.14 9.49 -34.11
C VAL A 173 -6.62 9.36 -33.72
N ASN A 174 -7.38 8.49 -34.40
CA ASN A 174 -8.80 8.27 -34.12
C ASN A 174 -9.08 7.12 -33.12
N LYS A 175 -8.08 6.45 -32.57
CA LYS A 175 -8.28 5.57 -31.43
C LYS A 175 -8.26 6.42 -30.18
N ASP A 176 -9.45 6.54 -29.59
CA ASP A 176 -9.64 7.12 -28.28
C ASP A 176 -8.52 6.69 -27.32
N ASP A 177 -7.85 7.62 -26.72
CA ASP A 177 -6.76 7.36 -25.77
C ASP A 177 -7.36 6.55 -24.61
N PRO A 178 -6.90 5.30 -24.37
CA PRO A 178 -7.39 4.51 -23.24
C PRO A 178 -7.11 5.19 -21.88
N PHE A 179 -6.25 6.22 -21.89
CA PHE A 179 -5.96 7.04 -20.74
C PHE A 179 -7.06 8.07 -20.51
N GLU A 180 -7.48 8.77 -21.57
CA GLU A 180 -8.60 9.71 -21.54
C GLU A 180 -9.91 8.98 -21.19
N GLN A 181 -10.13 7.78 -21.71
CA GLN A 181 -11.26 6.92 -21.32
C GLN A 181 -11.19 6.49 -19.85
N SER A 182 -10.00 6.18 -19.31
CA SER A 182 -9.86 5.81 -17.90
C SER A 182 -9.95 7.02 -16.97
N GLU A 183 -9.59 8.20 -17.44
CA GLU A 183 -9.73 9.47 -16.72
C GLU A 183 -11.20 9.92 -16.71
N ILE A 184 -11.89 9.81 -17.85
CA ILE A 184 -13.34 10.07 -17.96
C ILE A 184 -14.15 9.07 -17.11
N LEU A 185 -13.78 7.78 -17.08
CA LEU A 185 -14.41 6.78 -16.21
C LEU A 185 -14.17 7.09 -14.73
N ARG A 186 -12.98 7.60 -14.40
CA ARG A 186 -12.65 8.01 -13.03
C ARG A 186 -13.36 9.31 -12.63
N GLU A 187 -13.57 10.21 -13.56
CA GLU A 187 -14.38 11.43 -13.38
C GLU A 187 -15.85 11.08 -13.22
N ILE A 188 -16.37 10.12 -14.00
CA ILE A 188 -17.72 9.58 -13.87
C ILE A 188 -17.90 8.86 -12.53
N ASP A 189 -16.96 8.01 -12.12
CA ASP A 189 -17.00 7.31 -10.83
C ASP A 189 -16.90 8.27 -9.63
N THR A 190 -16.10 9.33 -9.73
CA THR A 190 -16.06 10.40 -8.72
C THR A 190 -17.34 11.25 -8.75
N GLY A 191 -17.92 11.48 -9.92
CA GLY A 191 -19.18 12.24 -10.06
C GLY A 191 -20.43 11.47 -9.61
N LEU A 192 -20.42 10.12 -9.72
CA LEU A 192 -21.50 9.23 -9.27
C LEU A 192 -21.38 8.84 -7.79
N GLY A 193 -20.19 8.96 -7.20
CA GLY A 193 -19.93 8.70 -5.79
C GLY A 193 -20.47 9.83 -4.91
N HIS A 194 -21.65 9.64 -4.31
CA HIS A 194 -22.26 10.60 -3.37
C HIS A 194 -21.42 10.87 -2.09
N HIS A 195 -20.29 10.18 -1.90
CA HIS A 195 -19.41 10.35 -0.75
C HIS A 195 -18.69 11.71 -0.69
N ASP A 196 -18.53 12.39 -1.83
CA ASP A 196 -17.78 13.64 -1.93
C ASP A 196 -18.68 14.89 -1.91
N VAL A 197 -19.99 14.70 -1.99
CA VAL A 197 -20.96 15.83 -2.02
C VAL A 197 -21.00 16.57 -0.69
N ALA A 198 -20.89 15.86 0.42
CA ALA A 198 -20.86 16.46 1.76
C ALA A 198 -19.56 17.27 1.99
N ASP A 199 -18.43 16.76 1.52
CA ASP A 199 -17.12 17.43 1.60
C ASP A 199 -17.10 18.69 0.72
N ARG A 200 -17.61 18.60 -0.51
CA ARG A 200 -17.72 19.75 -1.45
C ARG A 200 -18.67 20.83 -0.95
N LEU A 201 -19.76 20.46 -0.30
CA LEU A 201 -20.70 21.41 0.32
C LEU A 201 -20.06 22.07 1.55
N GLY A 202 -19.31 21.34 2.34
CA GLY A 202 -18.52 21.85 3.47
C GLY A 202 -17.45 22.85 3.03
N ASP A 203 -16.73 22.57 1.95
CA ASP A 203 -15.71 23.44 1.38
C ASP A 203 -16.32 24.69 0.70
N ALA A 204 -17.53 24.59 0.17
CA ALA A 204 -18.29 25.71 -0.37
C ALA A 204 -19.00 26.57 0.70
N GLY A 205 -18.84 26.23 1.99
CA GLY A 205 -19.38 27.02 3.11
C GLY A 205 -20.80 26.64 3.55
N PHE A 206 -21.33 25.51 3.05
CA PHE A 206 -22.66 25.02 3.40
C PHE A 206 -22.57 23.85 4.38
N GLY A 207 -22.91 24.10 5.65
CA GLY A 207 -22.89 23.09 6.72
C GLY A 207 -21.58 23.02 7.50
N HIS A 208 -21.48 22.04 8.42
CA HIS A 208 -20.25 21.83 9.18
C HIS A 208 -19.20 21.12 8.32
N LYS A 209 -17.95 21.60 8.38
CA LYS A 209 -16.82 20.95 7.71
C LYS A 209 -16.65 19.51 8.22
N THR A 210 -16.63 18.57 7.31
CA THR A 210 -16.50 17.14 7.60
C THR A 210 -15.06 16.74 7.94
N ARG A 211 -14.06 17.58 7.59
CA ARG A 211 -12.65 17.37 7.90
C ARG A 211 -12.04 18.61 8.54
N ALA A 212 -11.29 18.42 9.62
CA ALA A 212 -10.49 19.47 10.22
C ALA A 212 -9.26 19.76 9.35
N THR A 213 -9.06 21.01 8.95
CA THR A 213 -7.84 21.45 8.26
C THR A 213 -6.76 21.83 9.28
N ALA A 214 -5.49 21.87 8.82
CA ALA A 214 -4.38 22.31 9.64
C ALA A 214 -4.62 23.73 10.21
N ASP A 215 -5.26 24.61 9.45
CA ASP A 215 -5.66 25.96 9.88
C ASP A 215 -6.70 25.96 10.98
N ASP A 216 -7.67 25.04 10.97
CA ASP A 216 -8.67 24.90 12.03
C ASP A 216 -8.05 24.40 13.33
N VAL A 217 -7.03 23.53 13.22
CA VAL A 217 -6.24 23.07 14.37
C VAL A 217 -5.36 24.20 14.92
N LEU A 218 -4.70 24.97 14.06
CA LEU A 218 -3.88 26.12 14.45
C LEU A 218 -4.72 27.20 15.14
N LYS A 219 -5.90 27.53 14.62
CA LYS A 219 -6.81 28.49 15.28
C LYS A 219 -7.26 28.01 16.66
N ARG A 220 -7.48 26.70 16.83
CA ARG A 220 -7.85 26.11 18.12
C ARG A 220 -6.71 26.13 19.13
N LEU A 221 -5.46 26.00 18.66
CA LEU A 221 -4.27 26.08 19.48
C LEU A 221 -3.92 27.52 19.89
N GLN A 222 -4.27 28.51 19.05
CA GLN A 222 -4.06 29.93 19.33
C GLN A 222 -5.15 30.56 20.21
N ALA A 223 -6.31 29.90 20.33
CA ALA A 223 -7.45 30.37 21.15
C ALA A 223 -7.42 29.89 22.61
N LYS A 224 -6.32 29.31 23.08
CA LYS A 224 -6.01 28.90 24.44
C LYS A 224 -4.80 29.67 24.97
#